data_4edc07d2a2e816140559e53af4cc2aa3
#
_entry.id   4edc07d2a2e816140559e53af4cc2aa3
#
_cell.length_a   1.000
_cell.length_b   1.000
_cell.length_c   1.000
_cell.angle_alpha   90.00
_cell.angle_beta   90.00
_cell.angle_gamma   90.00
#
_symmetry.space_group_name_H-M   'P 1'
#
loop_
_entity.id
_entity.type
_entity.pdbx_description
1 polymer ?
#
loop_
_entity_poly.entity_id
_entity_poly.type
_entity_poly.pdbx_seq_one_letter_code
_entity_poly.pdbx_strand_id
1 'polypeptide(L)'
;MSKESNYINNKYQSFFENSLSDIDPDIHKAITDELNRQQSHIELIASENIVSQAVLEAQGSVLTNKYAEGYSGKRYYNGCAYVDVAENLANERLKKLFSCKFANSQPHSGAQANGAVFLALLNPGDTFMGMSLNSGGHITHGLKIAMSGKWFNAIGYDVDKKSELIDYENVEKLALEHKPKLIIAGGSAYSRVIDFKKFREIADKVGAYFMVDMAHFSGLVAGKGYPNPVEYAHVVTSTTHKVFRSARGGIILTNHEDLAKKINTAVFPGYQGGPLMHIIAAKAVGFLEALKPEFQTYIKTVLSNAKILSQTLINNGFKIYSGGTDTHLM
;
A
#
# COMPACT_ATOMS: atom_id res chain seq x y z
N MET A 1 50.70 -14.60 3.32
CA MET A 1 49.41 -15.30 3.21
C MET A 1 49.70 -16.74 2.88
N SER A 2 49.19 -17.69 3.68
CA SER A 2 49.47 -19.10 3.49
C SER A 2 48.71 -19.66 2.25
N LYS A 3 49.25 -20.73 1.64
CA LYS A 3 48.60 -21.42 0.51
C LYS A 3 47.15 -21.87 0.83
N GLU A 4 46.88 -22.19 2.11
CA GLU A 4 45.52 -22.52 2.62
C GLU A 4 44.53 -21.37 2.57
N SER A 5 44.99 -20.13 2.90
CA SER A 5 44.16 -18.93 2.82
C SER A 5 43.71 -18.63 1.38
N ASN A 6 44.60 -18.83 0.40
CA ASN A 6 44.27 -18.69 -1.02
C ASN A 6 43.34 -19.79 -1.52
N TYR A 7 43.51 -21.05 -1.03
CA TYR A 7 42.64 -22.16 -1.40
C TYR A 7 41.22 -22.01 -0.89
N ILE A 8 41.04 -21.55 0.34
CA ILE A 8 39.72 -21.26 0.94
C ILE A 8 39.07 -20.09 0.21
N ASN A 9 39.78 -19.01 -0.09
CA ASN A 9 39.25 -17.89 -0.85
C ASN A 9 38.75 -18.31 -2.25
N ASN A 10 39.51 -19.11 -2.98
CA ASN A 10 39.10 -19.60 -4.31
C ASN A 10 37.90 -20.55 -4.27
N LYS A 11 37.78 -21.37 -3.20
CA LYS A 11 36.71 -22.35 -3.07
C LYS A 11 35.33 -21.71 -2.90
N TYR A 12 35.26 -20.53 -2.28
CA TYR A 12 33.98 -19.83 -2.01
C TYR A 12 33.78 -18.60 -2.89
N GLN A 13 34.74 -18.23 -3.71
CA GLN A 13 34.66 -17.04 -4.57
C GLN A 13 33.45 -17.12 -5.50
N SER A 14 33.21 -18.27 -6.13
CA SER A 14 32.06 -18.51 -7.00
C SER A 14 30.71 -18.33 -6.29
N PHE A 15 30.63 -18.66 -4.99
CA PHE A 15 29.39 -18.43 -4.21
C PHE A 15 28.97 -16.96 -4.16
N PHE A 16 29.94 -16.04 -4.14
CA PHE A 16 29.66 -14.59 -4.05
C PHE A 16 29.61 -13.90 -5.42
N GLU A 17 30.19 -14.51 -6.46
CA GLU A 17 30.41 -13.88 -7.78
C GLU A 17 29.55 -14.44 -8.90
N ASN A 18 29.06 -15.69 -8.77
CA ASN A 18 28.22 -16.31 -9.79
C ASN A 18 26.91 -15.54 -9.96
N SER A 19 26.53 -15.39 -11.21
CA SER A 19 25.24 -14.78 -11.58
C SER A 19 24.08 -15.74 -11.35
N LEU A 20 22.86 -15.20 -11.40
CA LEU A 20 21.66 -16.05 -11.34
C LEU A 20 21.61 -17.06 -12.49
N SER A 21 22.05 -16.68 -13.68
CA SER A 21 22.08 -17.59 -14.84
C SER A 21 23.04 -18.76 -14.64
N ASP A 22 24.10 -18.60 -13.84
CA ASP A 22 25.07 -19.64 -13.55
C ASP A 22 24.56 -20.62 -12.47
N ILE A 23 23.80 -20.09 -11.51
CA ILE A 23 23.33 -20.88 -10.35
C ILE A 23 21.96 -21.53 -10.61
N ASP A 24 21.02 -20.78 -11.21
CA ASP A 24 19.66 -21.23 -11.45
C ASP A 24 19.17 -20.71 -12.81
N PRO A 25 19.52 -21.41 -13.89
CA PRO A 25 19.11 -21.03 -15.25
C PRO A 25 17.58 -21.07 -15.44
N ASP A 26 16.85 -21.91 -14.69
CA ASP A 26 15.40 -22.00 -14.80
C ASP A 26 14.71 -20.75 -14.24
N ILE A 27 15.13 -20.27 -13.08
CA ILE A 27 14.64 -19.00 -12.53
C ILE A 27 15.08 -17.82 -13.38
N HIS A 28 16.32 -17.81 -13.88
CA HIS A 28 16.80 -16.77 -14.80
C HIS A 28 15.94 -16.72 -16.07
N LYS A 29 15.61 -17.89 -16.63
CA LYS A 29 14.72 -17.98 -17.81
C LYS A 29 13.31 -17.46 -17.47
N ALA A 30 12.71 -17.85 -16.36
CA ALA A 30 11.39 -17.38 -15.94
C ALA A 30 11.33 -15.86 -15.82
N ILE A 31 12.37 -15.22 -15.23
CA ILE A 31 12.47 -13.76 -15.11
C ILE A 31 12.60 -13.11 -16.48
N THR A 32 13.40 -13.70 -17.37
CA THR A 32 13.60 -13.18 -18.74
C THR A 32 12.31 -13.28 -19.56
N ASP A 33 11.59 -14.40 -19.45
CA ASP A 33 10.32 -14.60 -20.14
C ASP A 33 9.25 -13.60 -19.62
N GLU A 34 9.20 -13.35 -18.31
CA GLU A 34 8.31 -12.34 -17.74
C GLU A 34 8.69 -10.91 -18.17
N LEU A 35 9.97 -10.58 -18.27
CA LEU A 35 10.40 -9.29 -18.82
C LEU A 35 9.92 -9.13 -20.26
N ASN A 36 10.07 -10.15 -21.11
CA ASN A 36 9.59 -10.14 -22.48
C ASN A 36 8.07 -10.00 -22.55
N ARG A 37 7.33 -10.67 -21.65
CA ARG A 37 5.87 -10.52 -21.55
C ARG A 37 5.49 -9.08 -21.24
N GLN A 38 6.10 -8.48 -20.22
CA GLN A 38 5.80 -7.09 -19.81
C GLN A 38 6.14 -6.08 -20.91
N GLN A 39 7.17 -6.33 -21.74
CA GLN A 39 7.55 -5.45 -22.84
C GLN A 39 6.65 -5.59 -24.07
N SER A 40 6.03 -6.75 -24.26
CA SER A 40 5.24 -7.08 -25.46
C SER A 40 3.72 -7.01 -25.28
N HIS A 41 3.23 -6.86 -24.06
CA HIS A 41 1.80 -6.85 -23.75
C HIS A 41 1.38 -5.54 -23.09
N ILE A 42 0.14 -5.14 -23.35
CA ILE A 42 -0.50 -4.03 -22.64
C ILE A 42 -1.15 -4.61 -21.37
N GLU A 43 -0.69 -4.15 -20.21
CA GLU A 43 -1.25 -4.55 -18.93
C GLU A 43 -2.45 -3.67 -18.56
N LEU A 44 -3.61 -4.30 -18.35
CA LEU A 44 -4.86 -3.63 -17.95
C LEU A 44 -5.31 -3.96 -16.53
N ILE A 45 -4.51 -4.71 -15.76
CA ILE A 45 -4.79 -4.95 -14.34
C ILE A 45 -4.45 -3.69 -13.55
N ALA A 46 -5.46 -2.99 -13.05
CA ALA A 46 -5.32 -1.68 -12.39
C ALA A 46 -4.42 -1.69 -11.14
N SER A 47 -4.15 -2.86 -10.56
CA SER A 47 -3.24 -3.04 -9.42
C SER A 47 -1.79 -3.33 -9.80
N GLU A 48 -1.46 -3.39 -11.09
CA GLU A 48 -0.10 -3.63 -11.59
C GLU A 48 0.55 -2.35 -12.10
N ASN A 49 1.88 -2.28 -12.02
CA ASN A 49 2.68 -1.18 -12.54
C ASN A 49 4.14 -1.63 -12.73
N ILE A 50 4.92 -0.85 -13.46
CA ILE A 50 6.31 -1.14 -13.77
C ILE A 50 7.20 -0.17 -12.99
N VAL A 51 8.06 -0.70 -12.14
CA VAL A 51 9.01 0.08 -11.34
C VAL A 51 10.27 0.44 -12.14
N SER A 52 11.02 1.43 -11.68
CA SER A 52 12.30 1.81 -12.26
C SER A 52 13.40 0.78 -11.97
N GLN A 53 14.45 0.81 -12.77
CA GLN A 53 15.67 0.04 -12.54
C GLN A 53 16.26 0.34 -11.14
N ALA A 54 16.25 1.59 -10.70
CA ALA A 54 16.75 1.98 -9.39
C ALA A 54 15.98 1.34 -8.22
N VAL A 55 14.67 1.14 -8.37
CA VAL A 55 13.86 0.40 -7.39
C VAL A 55 14.28 -1.08 -7.36
N LEU A 56 14.50 -1.70 -8.52
CA LEU A 56 14.95 -3.10 -8.62
C LEU A 56 16.34 -3.29 -8.02
N GLU A 57 17.27 -2.39 -8.28
CA GLU A 57 18.63 -2.41 -7.70
C GLU A 57 18.61 -2.29 -6.17
N ALA A 58 17.81 -1.38 -5.62
CA ALA A 58 17.66 -1.25 -4.18
C ALA A 58 17.02 -2.51 -3.56
N GLN A 59 16.05 -3.12 -4.23
CA GLN A 59 15.39 -4.35 -3.80
C GLN A 59 16.32 -5.56 -3.80
N GLY A 60 17.22 -5.67 -4.78
CA GLY A 60 18.24 -6.72 -4.89
C GLY A 60 19.52 -6.45 -4.09
N SER A 61 19.53 -5.50 -3.18
CA SER A 61 20.74 -5.07 -2.48
C SER A 61 21.09 -5.95 -1.27
N VAL A 62 22.34 -5.80 -0.79
CA VAL A 62 22.87 -6.48 0.41
C VAL A 62 22.11 -6.15 1.70
N LEU A 63 21.21 -5.17 1.68
CA LEU A 63 20.35 -4.85 2.82
C LEU A 63 19.42 -6.02 3.21
N THR A 64 19.19 -6.99 2.31
CA THR A 64 18.48 -8.24 2.60
C THR A 64 19.14 -9.05 3.72
N ASN A 65 20.46 -8.90 3.91
CA ASN A 65 21.22 -9.65 4.92
C ASN A 65 21.07 -9.10 6.34
N LYS A 66 20.51 -7.88 6.49
CA LYS A 66 20.50 -7.20 7.79
C LYS A 66 19.20 -7.42 8.56
N TYR A 67 19.32 -8.00 9.75
CA TYR A 67 18.22 -8.12 10.71
C TYR A 67 18.11 -6.82 11.54
N ALA A 68 16.95 -6.15 11.52
CA ALA A 68 16.78 -4.81 12.07
C ALA A 68 15.48 -4.63 12.88
N GLU A 69 15.14 -5.59 13.74
CA GLU A 69 13.98 -5.47 14.64
C GLU A 69 14.01 -4.19 15.48
N GLY A 70 12.86 -3.61 15.69
CA GLY A 70 12.66 -2.30 16.28
C GLY A 70 12.53 -1.20 15.23
N TYR A 71 12.86 0.02 15.62
CA TYR A 71 12.75 1.22 14.79
C TYR A 71 14.07 1.98 14.76
N SER A 72 14.28 2.88 13.81
CA SER A 72 15.47 3.69 13.69
C SER A 72 15.85 4.35 15.04
N GLY A 73 17.10 4.20 15.44
CA GLY A 73 17.63 4.66 16.71
C GLY A 73 17.22 3.84 17.96
N LYS A 74 16.35 2.82 17.79
CA LYS A 74 15.85 1.93 18.85
C LYS A 74 15.78 0.49 18.35
N ARG A 75 16.89 -0.04 17.85
CA ARG A 75 17.00 -1.41 17.35
C ARG A 75 17.38 -2.40 18.45
N TYR A 76 16.91 -3.63 18.29
CA TYR A 76 17.29 -4.73 19.18
C TYR A 76 18.67 -5.33 18.84
N TYR A 77 19.22 -5.02 17.65
CA TYR A 77 20.52 -5.52 17.17
C TYR A 77 21.45 -4.37 16.80
N ASN A 78 22.75 -4.62 16.94
CA ASN A 78 23.79 -3.69 16.52
C ASN A 78 23.98 -3.67 14.99
N GLY A 79 24.74 -2.70 14.50
CA GLY A 79 25.10 -2.59 13.07
C GLY A 79 23.97 -2.06 12.18
N CYS A 80 23.01 -1.31 12.73
CA CYS A 80 21.84 -0.82 12.01
C CYS A 80 21.98 0.60 11.44
N ALA A 81 23.14 1.26 11.57
CA ALA A 81 23.33 2.66 11.18
C ALA A 81 22.89 2.95 9.73
N TYR A 82 23.21 2.07 8.77
CA TYR A 82 22.88 2.29 7.36
C TYR A 82 21.42 1.92 7.01
N VAL A 83 20.86 0.90 7.64
CA VAL A 83 19.43 0.58 7.47
C VAL A 83 18.54 1.63 8.11
N ASP A 84 19.01 2.29 9.19
CA ASP A 84 18.32 3.43 9.79
C ASP A 84 18.24 4.61 8.81
N VAL A 85 19.29 4.85 8.03
CA VAL A 85 19.25 5.87 6.96
C VAL A 85 18.15 5.55 5.93
N ALA A 86 18.05 4.29 5.49
CA ALA A 86 17.05 3.87 4.52
C ALA A 86 15.61 4.05 5.06
N GLU A 87 15.34 3.62 6.29
CA GLU A 87 14.01 3.74 6.91
C GLU A 87 13.65 5.21 7.19
N ASN A 88 14.59 6.01 7.69
CA ASN A 88 14.37 7.43 7.91
C ASN A 88 14.03 8.16 6.60
N LEU A 89 14.79 7.89 5.53
CA LEU A 89 14.50 8.46 4.21
C LEU A 89 13.12 8.04 3.68
N ALA A 90 12.73 6.77 3.85
CA ALA A 90 11.40 6.30 3.46
C ALA A 90 10.30 7.08 4.20
N ASN A 91 10.41 7.17 5.53
CA ASN A 91 9.41 7.83 6.36
C ASN A 91 9.35 9.35 6.11
N GLU A 92 10.50 10.03 5.96
CA GLU A 92 10.53 11.48 5.65
C GLU A 92 9.94 11.79 4.28
N ARG A 93 10.19 10.95 3.27
CA ARG A 93 9.61 11.11 1.93
C ARG A 93 8.10 10.92 1.95
N LEU A 94 7.59 9.94 2.71
CA LEU A 94 6.14 9.74 2.89
C LEU A 94 5.49 10.95 3.57
N LYS A 95 6.09 11.48 4.64
CA LYS A 95 5.59 12.68 5.31
C LYS A 95 5.47 13.87 4.35
N LYS A 96 6.45 14.06 3.47
CA LYS A 96 6.43 15.13 2.45
C LYS A 96 5.36 14.89 1.38
N LEU A 97 5.23 13.65 0.87
CA LEU A 97 4.29 13.29 -0.19
C LEU A 97 2.83 13.50 0.23
N PHE A 98 2.51 13.08 1.46
CA PHE A 98 1.13 13.06 1.95
C PHE A 98 0.82 14.15 2.99
N SER A 99 1.80 15.01 3.31
CA SER A 99 1.65 16.09 4.32
C SER A 99 1.19 15.54 5.67
N CYS A 100 1.76 14.40 6.11
CA CYS A 100 1.45 13.78 7.39
C CYS A 100 2.57 13.97 8.42
N LYS A 101 2.21 13.88 9.72
CA LYS A 101 3.18 14.00 10.81
C LYS A 101 3.96 12.73 11.09
N PHE A 102 3.31 11.59 10.94
CA PHE A 102 3.87 10.27 11.26
C PHE A 102 3.64 9.29 10.10
N ALA A 103 4.67 8.52 9.80
CA ALA A 103 4.66 7.48 8.78
C ALA A 103 5.38 6.24 9.28
N ASN A 104 4.88 5.06 8.91
CA ASN A 104 5.51 3.77 9.15
C ASN A 104 5.62 3.02 7.81
N SER A 105 6.85 2.76 7.38
CA SER A 105 7.17 2.08 6.12
C SER A 105 7.47 0.58 6.31
N GLN A 106 7.36 0.04 7.51
CA GLN A 106 7.70 -1.37 7.79
C GLN A 106 6.65 -2.40 7.36
N PRO A 107 5.34 -2.12 7.19
CA PRO A 107 4.39 -3.16 6.76
C PRO A 107 4.86 -3.87 5.48
N HIS A 108 4.86 -5.22 5.51
CA HIS A 108 5.31 -6.05 4.38
C HIS A 108 4.31 -6.02 3.22
N SER A 109 3.04 -5.71 3.49
CA SER A 109 1.97 -5.58 2.50
C SER A 109 0.87 -4.63 2.97
N GLY A 110 -0.04 -4.24 2.07
CA GLY A 110 -1.24 -3.50 2.44
C GLY A 110 -2.14 -4.29 3.41
N ALA A 111 -2.25 -5.60 3.22
CA ALA A 111 -3.03 -6.45 4.12
C ALA A 111 -2.45 -6.46 5.54
N GLN A 112 -1.11 -6.47 5.69
CA GLN A 112 -0.46 -6.37 6.99
C GLN A 112 -0.53 -4.96 7.57
N ALA A 113 -0.52 -3.93 6.75
CA ALA A 113 -0.79 -2.56 7.21
C ALA A 113 -2.20 -2.46 7.82
N ASN A 114 -3.23 -2.98 7.13
CA ASN A 114 -4.60 -3.03 7.64
C ASN A 114 -4.70 -3.88 8.91
N GLY A 115 -4.06 -5.05 8.93
CA GLY A 115 -4.04 -5.94 10.10
C GLY A 115 -3.40 -5.29 11.32
N ALA A 116 -2.31 -4.53 11.14
CA ALA A 116 -1.67 -3.79 12.21
C ALA A 116 -2.58 -2.66 12.75
N VAL A 117 -3.33 -1.97 11.89
CA VAL A 117 -4.32 -0.97 12.33
C VAL A 117 -5.45 -1.64 13.11
N PHE A 118 -5.97 -2.79 12.64
CA PHE A 118 -6.97 -3.53 13.41
C PHE A 118 -6.44 -3.93 14.79
N LEU A 119 -5.22 -4.48 14.86
CA LEU A 119 -4.59 -4.86 16.13
C LEU A 119 -4.38 -3.66 17.07
N ALA A 120 -4.10 -2.47 16.52
CA ALA A 120 -3.90 -1.25 17.29
C ALA A 120 -5.20 -0.66 17.87
N LEU A 121 -6.34 -0.84 17.16
CA LEU A 121 -7.57 -0.09 17.43
C LEU A 121 -8.75 -0.95 17.85
N LEU A 122 -8.72 -2.25 17.60
CA LEU A 122 -9.82 -3.19 17.82
C LEU A 122 -9.41 -4.37 18.71
N ASN A 123 -10.37 -4.92 19.43
CA ASN A 123 -10.26 -6.23 20.07
C ASN A 123 -11.02 -7.27 19.24
N PRO A 124 -10.66 -8.56 19.30
CA PRO A 124 -11.45 -9.62 18.67
C PRO A 124 -12.94 -9.54 19.06
N GLY A 125 -13.81 -9.65 18.05
CA GLY A 125 -15.26 -9.49 18.20
C GLY A 125 -15.78 -8.06 18.08
N ASP A 126 -14.91 -7.05 18.08
CA ASP A 126 -15.36 -5.66 17.85
C ASP A 126 -15.98 -5.49 16.47
N THR A 127 -16.95 -4.58 16.37
CA THR A 127 -17.60 -4.24 15.11
C THR A 127 -16.79 -3.18 14.36
N PHE A 128 -16.56 -3.42 13.08
CA PHE A 128 -16.08 -2.40 12.14
C PHE A 128 -16.93 -2.38 10.87
N MET A 129 -16.83 -1.31 10.11
CA MET A 129 -17.59 -1.13 8.88
C MET A 129 -16.63 -0.83 7.71
N GLY A 130 -16.86 -1.46 6.54
CA GLY A 130 -16.09 -1.26 5.33
C GLY A 130 -16.92 -1.51 4.07
N MET A 131 -16.43 -1.08 2.91
CA MET A 131 -17.10 -1.37 1.64
C MET A 131 -17.16 -2.87 1.39
N SER A 132 -18.34 -3.39 1.02
CA SER A 132 -18.51 -4.81 0.71
C SER A 132 -17.70 -5.21 -0.53
N LEU A 133 -17.31 -6.48 -0.61
CA LEU A 133 -16.55 -7.00 -1.76
C LEU A 133 -17.33 -6.81 -3.07
N ASN A 134 -18.65 -7.01 -3.03
CA ASN A 134 -19.52 -6.87 -4.21
C ASN A 134 -19.60 -5.42 -4.72
N SER A 135 -19.35 -4.45 -3.88
CA SER A 135 -19.32 -3.03 -4.24
C SER A 135 -17.91 -2.49 -4.51
N GLY A 136 -16.91 -3.38 -4.54
CA GLY A 136 -15.53 -3.04 -4.83
C GLY A 136 -14.61 -2.91 -3.62
N GLY A 137 -15.03 -3.35 -2.43
CA GLY A 137 -14.18 -3.42 -1.23
C GLY A 137 -13.00 -4.38 -1.38
N HIS A 138 -12.02 -4.23 -0.51
CA HIS A 138 -10.88 -5.15 -0.47
C HIS A 138 -11.19 -6.37 0.43
N ILE A 139 -10.50 -7.49 0.19
CA ILE A 139 -10.66 -8.72 1.00
C ILE A 139 -10.42 -8.48 2.50
N THR A 140 -9.53 -7.53 2.86
CA THR A 140 -9.27 -7.15 4.26
C THR A 140 -10.32 -6.22 4.86
N HIS A 141 -11.37 -5.85 4.10
CA HIS A 141 -12.49 -5.04 4.60
C HIS A 141 -13.65 -5.89 5.12
N GLY A 142 -13.39 -7.12 5.55
CA GLY A 142 -14.38 -7.95 6.22
C GLY A 142 -14.83 -9.20 5.47
N LEU A 143 -14.10 -9.63 4.43
CA LEU A 143 -14.40 -10.90 3.78
C LEU A 143 -14.33 -12.04 4.81
N LYS A 144 -15.39 -12.85 4.93
CA LYS A 144 -15.56 -13.87 5.98
C LYS A 144 -14.42 -14.87 6.13
N ILE A 145 -13.72 -15.20 5.04
CA ILE A 145 -12.57 -16.12 5.07
C ILE A 145 -11.24 -15.42 5.41
N ALA A 146 -11.18 -14.09 5.31
CA ALA A 146 -10.01 -13.31 5.68
C ALA A 146 -9.93 -13.08 7.20
N MET A 147 -8.75 -12.72 7.70
CA MET A 147 -8.53 -12.43 9.12
C MET A 147 -9.57 -11.43 9.67
N SER A 148 -9.81 -10.34 8.92
CA SER A 148 -10.75 -9.30 9.32
C SER A 148 -12.19 -9.80 9.50
N GLY A 149 -12.65 -10.71 8.65
CA GLY A 149 -13.98 -11.31 8.77
C GLY A 149 -14.08 -12.47 9.78
N LYS A 150 -12.93 -13.06 10.16
CA LYS A 150 -12.88 -14.13 11.17
C LYS A 150 -12.77 -13.60 12.60
N TRP A 151 -12.03 -12.52 12.80
CA TRP A 151 -11.73 -12.01 14.14
C TRP A 151 -12.67 -10.90 14.60
N PHE A 152 -13.32 -10.22 13.66
CA PHE A 152 -14.18 -9.06 13.93
C PHE A 152 -15.58 -9.22 13.36
N ASN A 153 -16.52 -8.46 13.89
CA ASN A 153 -17.86 -8.33 13.33
C ASN A 153 -17.85 -7.27 12.22
N ALA A 154 -17.71 -7.72 10.97
CA ALA A 154 -17.60 -6.84 9.81
C ALA A 154 -18.99 -6.53 9.24
N ILE A 155 -19.34 -5.26 9.17
CA ILE A 155 -20.54 -4.73 8.52
C ILE A 155 -20.16 -4.13 7.17
N GLY A 156 -20.73 -4.67 6.10
CA GLY A 156 -20.53 -4.16 4.74
C GLY A 156 -21.48 -3.02 4.40
N TYR A 157 -20.96 -1.93 3.82
CA TYR A 157 -21.79 -0.95 3.12
C TYR A 157 -21.62 -1.10 1.62
N ASP A 158 -22.67 -0.79 0.87
CA ASP A 158 -22.73 -0.94 -0.58
C ASP A 158 -22.84 0.40 -1.29
N VAL A 159 -22.67 0.37 -2.61
CA VAL A 159 -23.05 1.47 -3.49
C VAL A 159 -24.57 1.42 -3.78
N ASP A 160 -25.17 2.56 -4.05
CA ASP A 160 -26.55 2.62 -4.53
C ASP A 160 -26.68 1.91 -5.89
N LYS A 161 -27.71 1.09 -6.06
CA LYS A 161 -27.89 0.24 -7.25
C LYS A 161 -28.20 1.02 -8.52
N LYS A 162 -28.69 2.26 -8.43
CA LYS A 162 -29.06 3.08 -9.60
C LYS A 162 -27.93 4.00 -10.01
N SER A 163 -27.37 4.74 -9.06
CA SER A 163 -26.25 5.66 -9.30
C SER A 163 -24.90 4.95 -9.40
N GLU A 164 -24.79 3.75 -8.80
CA GLU A 164 -23.54 2.98 -8.67
C GLU A 164 -22.45 3.76 -7.91
N LEU A 165 -22.89 4.71 -7.05
CA LEU A 165 -22.04 5.53 -6.18
C LEU A 165 -22.24 5.14 -4.71
N ILE A 166 -21.26 5.51 -3.86
CA ILE A 166 -21.39 5.33 -2.41
C ILE A 166 -22.63 6.09 -1.91
N ASP A 167 -23.54 5.36 -1.26
CA ASP A 167 -24.73 5.91 -0.60
C ASP A 167 -24.37 6.34 0.83
N TYR A 168 -23.99 7.60 1.00
CA TYR A 168 -23.57 8.13 2.30
C TYR A 168 -24.68 8.15 3.34
N GLU A 169 -25.95 8.26 2.93
CA GLU A 169 -27.10 8.19 3.86
C GLU A 169 -27.24 6.79 4.40
N ASN A 170 -27.09 5.77 3.56
CA ASN A 170 -27.08 4.38 4.01
C ASN A 170 -25.85 4.06 4.85
N VAL A 171 -24.67 4.61 4.53
CA VAL A 171 -23.46 4.47 5.37
C VAL A 171 -23.71 5.03 6.77
N GLU A 172 -24.32 6.21 6.88
CA GLU A 172 -24.66 6.83 8.17
C GLU A 172 -25.69 6.00 8.94
N LYS A 173 -26.75 5.53 8.28
CA LYS A 173 -27.76 4.67 8.88
C LYS A 173 -27.14 3.39 9.47
N LEU A 174 -26.31 2.69 8.71
CA LEU A 174 -25.61 1.49 9.18
C LEU A 174 -24.66 1.80 10.36
N ALA A 175 -23.96 2.94 10.30
CA ALA A 175 -23.08 3.35 11.40
C ALA A 175 -23.86 3.62 12.70
N LEU A 176 -25.00 4.28 12.62
CA LEU A 176 -25.88 4.54 13.79
C LEU A 176 -26.48 3.25 14.35
N GLU A 177 -26.86 2.31 13.48
CA GLU A 177 -27.45 1.02 13.86
C GLU A 177 -26.42 0.11 14.55
N HIS A 178 -25.23 -0.06 13.93
CA HIS A 178 -24.23 -1.04 14.35
C HIS A 178 -23.15 -0.49 15.28
N LYS A 179 -23.04 0.83 15.41
CA LYS A 179 -22.05 1.54 16.25
C LYS A 179 -20.64 0.95 16.15
N PRO A 180 -20.04 0.90 14.93
CA PRO A 180 -18.72 0.32 14.73
C PRO A 180 -17.67 1.13 15.50
N LYS A 181 -16.59 0.48 15.92
CA LYS A 181 -15.42 1.15 16.51
C LYS A 181 -14.47 1.73 15.42
N LEU A 182 -14.59 1.21 14.20
CA LEU A 182 -13.78 1.63 13.06
C LEU A 182 -14.65 1.66 11.80
N ILE A 183 -14.54 2.72 11.01
CA ILE A 183 -15.13 2.83 9.67
C ILE A 183 -13.99 2.96 8.66
N ILE A 184 -14.04 2.14 7.60
CA ILE A 184 -13.03 2.09 6.55
C ILE A 184 -13.64 2.64 5.26
N ALA A 185 -13.03 3.69 4.69
CA ALA A 185 -13.27 4.12 3.31
C ALA A 185 -12.12 3.65 2.41
N GLY A 186 -12.43 3.44 1.14
CA GLY A 186 -11.49 2.90 0.15
C GLY A 186 -11.96 1.56 -0.40
N GLY A 187 -11.40 1.18 -1.52
CA GLY A 187 -11.79 -0.05 -2.20
C GLY A 187 -10.82 -0.43 -3.30
N SER A 188 -10.95 -1.67 -3.79
CA SER A 188 -10.14 -2.23 -4.88
C SER A 188 -10.70 -1.87 -6.26
N ALA A 189 -12.00 -1.58 -6.37
CA ALA A 189 -12.67 -1.42 -7.66
C ALA A 189 -13.67 -0.23 -7.69
N TYR A 190 -13.55 0.72 -6.79
CA TYR A 190 -14.38 1.93 -6.82
C TYR A 190 -13.68 3.03 -7.63
N SER A 191 -14.28 3.44 -8.76
CA SER A 191 -13.66 4.31 -9.76
C SER A 191 -13.94 5.80 -9.57
N ARG A 192 -14.74 6.20 -8.58
CA ARG A 192 -15.14 7.58 -8.35
C ARG A 192 -14.44 8.20 -7.15
N VAL A 193 -14.51 9.54 -7.06
CA VAL A 193 -14.00 10.26 -5.89
C VAL A 193 -14.80 9.89 -4.64
N ILE A 194 -14.07 9.61 -3.55
CA ILE A 194 -14.64 9.36 -2.22
C ILE A 194 -14.66 10.67 -1.44
N ASP A 195 -15.80 11.02 -0.85
CA ASP A 195 -15.94 12.15 0.05
C ASP A 195 -15.46 11.76 1.46
N PHE A 196 -14.18 11.99 1.73
CA PHE A 196 -13.57 11.68 3.02
C PHE A 196 -14.12 12.52 4.16
N LYS A 197 -14.58 13.75 3.87
CA LYS A 197 -15.18 14.62 4.87
C LYS A 197 -16.50 14.05 5.39
N LYS A 198 -17.37 13.58 4.49
CA LYS A 198 -18.62 12.90 4.89
C LYS A 198 -18.37 11.65 5.72
N PHE A 199 -17.41 10.81 5.32
CA PHE A 199 -17.04 9.67 6.12
C PHE A 199 -16.54 10.05 7.52
N ARG A 200 -15.75 11.11 7.63
CA ARG A 200 -15.28 11.62 8.91
C ARG A 200 -16.44 12.10 9.78
N GLU A 201 -17.37 12.87 9.23
CA GLU A 201 -18.56 13.33 9.93
C GLU A 201 -19.42 12.16 10.46
N ILE A 202 -19.59 11.12 9.64
CA ILE A 202 -20.31 9.90 10.07
C ILE A 202 -19.56 9.19 11.19
N ALA A 203 -18.24 9.02 11.08
CA ALA A 203 -17.44 8.38 12.12
C ALA A 203 -17.51 9.14 13.45
N ASP A 204 -17.42 10.48 13.42
CA ASP A 204 -17.51 11.33 14.60
C ASP A 204 -18.89 11.21 15.29
N LYS A 205 -19.98 11.11 14.53
CA LYS A 205 -21.35 10.91 15.08
C LYS A 205 -21.49 9.67 15.93
N VAL A 206 -20.74 8.59 15.63
CA VAL A 206 -20.84 7.32 16.35
C VAL A 206 -19.62 7.05 17.24
N GLY A 207 -18.66 7.96 17.31
CA GLY A 207 -17.44 7.82 18.09
C GLY A 207 -16.47 6.78 17.54
N ALA A 208 -16.52 6.51 16.23
CA ALA A 208 -15.65 5.55 15.55
C ALA A 208 -14.33 6.16 15.11
N TYR A 209 -13.28 5.35 15.05
CA TYR A 209 -12.11 5.72 14.28
C TYR A 209 -12.45 5.72 12.78
N PHE A 210 -11.87 6.65 12.03
CA PHE A 210 -11.97 6.69 10.59
C PHE A 210 -10.63 6.31 9.95
N MET A 211 -10.62 5.24 9.17
CA MET A 211 -9.48 4.74 8.42
C MET A 211 -9.74 4.90 6.91
N VAL A 212 -8.71 5.26 6.17
CA VAL A 212 -8.76 5.22 4.71
C VAL A 212 -7.70 4.24 4.20
N ASP A 213 -8.14 3.23 3.48
CA ASP A 213 -7.25 2.38 2.66
C ASP A 213 -7.16 2.97 1.26
N MET A 214 -6.07 3.71 1.02
CA MET A 214 -5.83 4.36 -0.28
C MET A 214 -4.97 3.53 -1.24
N ALA A 215 -4.89 2.22 -1.03
CA ALA A 215 -3.99 1.34 -1.79
C ALA A 215 -4.10 1.53 -3.31
N HIS A 216 -5.31 1.66 -3.85
CA HIS A 216 -5.51 1.84 -5.29
C HIS A 216 -5.21 3.27 -5.77
N PHE A 217 -5.45 4.28 -4.96
CA PHE A 217 -5.33 5.68 -5.40
C PHE A 217 -4.19 6.47 -4.74
N SER A 218 -3.32 5.82 -3.96
CA SER A 218 -2.22 6.50 -3.26
C SER A 218 -1.26 7.25 -4.20
N GLY A 219 -0.95 6.70 -5.38
CA GLY A 219 -0.15 7.39 -6.38
C GLY A 219 -0.87 8.61 -6.96
N LEU A 220 -2.21 8.54 -7.10
CA LEU A 220 -3.00 9.68 -7.55
C LEU A 220 -2.97 10.81 -6.51
N VAL A 221 -3.04 10.47 -5.21
CA VAL A 221 -2.89 11.44 -4.10
C VAL A 221 -1.49 12.04 -4.12
N ALA A 222 -0.43 11.22 -4.19
CA ALA A 222 0.96 11.66 -4.24
C ALA A 222 1.22 12.60 -5.44
N GLY A 223 0.65 12.29 -6.59
CA GLY A 223 0.73 13.10 -7.83
C GLY A 223 -0.27 14.25 -7.90
N LYS A 224 -1.00 14.57 -6.82
CA LYS A 224 -1.99 15.67 -6.74
C LYS A 224 -3.18 15.53 -7.70
N GLY A 225 -3.51 14.31 -8.09
CA GLY A 225 -4.64 13.98 -8.97
C GLY A 225 -5.89 13.46 -8.24
N TYR A 226 -5.86 13.34 -6.90
CA TYR A 226 -6.96 12.85 -6.07
C TYR A 226 -6.91 13.50 -4.68
N PRO A 227 -8.06 13.68 -4.00
CA PRO A 227 -8.10 14.29 -2.65
C PRO A 227 -7.21 13.53 -1.65
N ASN A 228 -6.54 14.27 -0.77
CA ASN A 228 -5.68 13.67 0.26
C ASN A 228 -6.51 13.24 1.49
N PRO A 229 -6.61 11.94 1.79
CA PRO A 229 -7.40 11.47 2.93
C PRO A 229 -6.78 11.79 4.30
N VAL A 230 -5.49 12.09 4.36
CA VAL A 230 -4.77 12.35 5.62
C VAL A 230 -5.33 13.55 6.39
N GLU A 231 -5.99 14.47 5.69
CA GLU A 231 -6.64 15.64 6.31
C GLU A 231 -7.87 15.25 7.15
N TYR A 232 -8.53 14.15 6.82
CA TYR A 232 -9.79 13.73 7.43
C TYR A 232 -9.66 12.46 8.27
N ALA A 233 -8.81 11.54 7.84
CA ALA A 233 -8.72 10.22 8.48
C ALA A 233 -7.90 10.25 9.77
N HIS A 234 -8.27 9.42 10.73
CA HIS A 234 -7.43 9.14 11.90
C HIS A 234 -6.18 8.35 11.52
N VAL A 235 -6.33 7.43 10.58
CA VAL A 235 -5.24 6.61 10.05
C VAL A 235 -5.46 6.33 8.57
N VAL A 236 -4.37 6.32 7.80
CA VAL A 236 -4.38 5.99 6.38
C VAL A 236 -3.42 4.84 6.13
N THR A 237 -3.87 3.84 5.40
CA THR A 237 -3.03 2.73 4.94
C THR A 237 -2.92 2.73 3.43
N SER A 238 -1.87 2.10 2.91
CA SER A 238 -1.71 1.89 1.47
C SER A 238 -0.79 0.73 1.17
N THR A 239 -0.92 0.21 -0.05
CA THR A 239 0.18 -0.48 -0.75
C THR A 239 1.09 0.55 -1.43
N THR A 240 2.29 0.11 -1.83
CA THR A 240 3.28 0.98 -2.46
C THR A 240 3.54 0.67 -3.94
N HIS A 241 3.00 -0.44 -4.44
CA HIS A 241 3.34 -1.04 -5.74
C HIS A 241 2.30 -0.89 -6.85
N LYS A 242 1.13 -0.26 -6.57
CA LYS A 242 0.07 -0.05 -7.56
C LYS A 242 0.34 1.24 -8.36
N VAL A 243 -0.63 2.12 -8.50
CA VAL A 243 -0.43 3.40 -9.19
C VAL A 243 0.66 4.28 -8.54
N PHE A 244 1.06 3.99 -7.31
CA PHE A 244 2.19 4.64 -6.62
C PHE A 244 3.57 4.22 -7.19
N ARG A 245 3.64 3.13 -7.95
CA ARG A 245 4.79 2.71 -8.76
C ARG A 245 6.10 2.58 -7.96
N SER A 246 6.04 1.90 -6.80
CA SER A 246 7.21 1.62 -5.94
C SER A 246 7.32 0.13 -5.66
N ALA A 247 8.33 -0.29 -4.89
CA ALA A 247 8.48 -1.69 -4.47
C ALA A 247 7.23 -2.20 -3.73
N ARG A 248 6.96 -3.51 -3.82
CA ARG A 248 5.81 -4.13 -3.16
C ARG A 248 5.94 -4.04 -1.65
N GLY A 249 4.88 -3.56 -1.01
CA GLY A 249 4.81 -3.44 0.44
C GLY A 249 3.61 -2.61 0.89
N GLY A 250 3.56 -2.29 2.18
CA GLY A 250 2.55 -1.43 2.80
C GLY A 250 3.14 -0.22 3.51
N ILE A 251 2.30 0.75 3.80
CA ILE A 251 2.60 1.93 4.62
C ILE A 251 1.41 2.28 5.50
N ILE A 252 1.68 2.95 6.62
CA ILE A 252 0.66 3.51 7.50
C ILE A 252 1.03 4.96 7.81
N LEU A 253 0.05 5.86 7.71
CA LEU A 253 0.20 7.31 7.92
C LEU A 253 -0.81 7.80 8.95
N THR A 254 -0.43 8.76 9.78
CA THR A 254 -1.36 9.43 10.69
C THR A 254 -0.84 10.82 11.09
N ASN A 255 -1.76 11.69 11.53
CA ASN A 255 -1.43 12.97 12.15
C ASN A 255 -1.49 12.93 13.68
N HIS A 256 -1.90 11.80 14.28
CA HIS A 256 -2.11 11.61 15.71
C HIS A 256 -0.96 10.87 16.34
N GLU A 257 -0.27 11.48 17.30
CA GLU A 257 0.92 10.91 17.93
C GLU A 257 0.63 9.65 18.76
N ASP A 258 -0.49 9.65 19.47
CA ASP A 258 -0.94 8.49 20.25
C ASP A 258 -1.24 7.28 19.37
N LEU A 259 -1.88 7.50 18.21
CA LEU A 259 -2.12 6.45 17.22
C LEU A 259 -0.82 5.97 16.58
N ALA A 260 0.12 6.87 16.28
CA ALA A 260 1.42 6.48 15.73
C ALA A 260 2.17 5.53 16.69
N LYS A 261 2.13 5.80 17.99
CA LYS A 261 2.74 4.93 19.02
C LYS A 261 2.06 3.55 19.06
N LYS A 262 0.73 3.51 19.11
CA LYS A 262 -0.05 2.26 19.09
C LYS A 262 0.20 1.44 17.82
N ILE A 263 0.17 2.10 16.67
CA ILE A 263 0.41 1.48 15.36
C ILE A 263 1.83 0.92 15.27
N ASN A 264 2.84 1.66 15.71
CA ASN A 264 4.21 1.18 15.71
C ASN A 264 4.36 -0.07 16.58
N THR A 265 3.74 -0.10 17.76
CA THR A 265 3.72 -1.30 18.61
C THR A 265 2.96 -2.46 17.95
N ALA A 266 1.86 -2.17 17.27
CA ALA A 266 1.08 -3.18 16.56
C ALA A 266 1.81 -3.73 15.32
N VAL A 267 2.60 -2.92 14.61
CA VAL A 267 3.45 -3.40 13.52
C VAL A 267 4.58 -4.26 14.09
N PHE A 268 5.36 -3.72 15.00
CA PHE A 268 6.45 -4.44 15.66
C PHE A 268 6.44 -4.15 17.19
N PRO A 269 6.41 -5.17 18.02
CA PRO A 269 6.46 -6.61 17.74
C PRO A 269 5.07 -7.27 17.55
N GLY A 270 3.99 -6.50 17.46
CA GLY A 270 2.62 -7.03 17.55
C GLY A 270 2.23 -7.97 16.39
N TYR A 271 2.62 -7.65 15.16
CA TYR A 271 2.17 -8.36 13.97
C TYR A 271 3.31 -8.86 13.07
N GLN A 272 4.46 -8.18 13.09
CA GLN A 272 5.65 -8.51 12.32
C GLN A 272 6.88 -8.62 13.24
N GLY A 273 7.89 -9.38 12.79
CA GLY A 273 9.25 -9.41 13.34
C GLY A 273 10.18 -8.49 12.56
N GLY A 274 11.30 -9.05 12.05
CA GLY A 274 12.32 -8.30 11.30
C GLY A 274 11.77 -7.60 10.06
N PRO A 275 12.00 -6.29 9.90
CA PRO A 275 11.59 -5.56 8.72
C PRO A 275 12.42 -5.95 7.49
N LEU A 276 11.83 -5.86 6.31
CA LEU A 276 12.50 -6.13 5.04
C LEU A 276 13.27 -4.88 4.59
N MET A 277 14.52 -4.71 5.06
CA MET A 277 15.27 -3.46 4.89
C MET A 277 15.60 -3.14 3.42
N HIS A 278 15.84 -4.16 2.58
CA HIS A 278 16.01 -4.01 1.14
C HIS A 278 14.72 -3.49 0.47
N ILE A 279 13.55 -3.94 0.93
CA ILE A 279 12.25 -3.43 0.44
C ILE A 279 11.99 -2.01 0.92
N ILE A 280 12.34 -1.69 2.17
CA ILE A 280 12.20 -0.31 2.70
C ILE A 280 13.10 0.65 1.91
N ALA A 281 14.33 0.25 1.59
CA ALA A 281 15.21 1.03 0.73
C ALA A 281 14.62 1.23 -0.68
N ALA A 282 14.09 0.17 -1.28
CA ALA A 282 13.44 0.24 -2.59
C ALA A 282 12.16 1.12 -2.57
N LYS A 283 11.36 1.04 -1.49
CA LYS A 283 10.25 1.98 -1.25
C LYS A 283 10.75 3.41 -1.18
N ALA A 284 11.85 3.67 -0.46
CA ALA A 284 12.42 5.00 -0.34
C ALA A 284 12.82 5.57 -1.70
N VAL A 285 13.35 4.75 -2.62
CA VAL A 285 13.65 5.16 -4.00
C VAL A 285 12.37 5.57 -4.72
N GLY A 286 11.35 4.71 -4.75
CA GLY A 286 10.08 5.03 -5.40
C GLY A 286 9.38 6.26 -4.82
N PHE A 287 9.49 6.51 -3.50
CA PHE A 287 8.96 7.73 -2.87
C PHE A 287 9.75 8.98 -3.31
N LEU A 288 11.06 8.87 -3.54
CA LEU A 288 11.84 9.96 -4.12
C LEU A 288 11.39 10.27 -5.55
N GLU A 289 11.16 9.24 -6.35
CA GLU A 289 10.63 9.40 -7.72
C GLU A 289 9.26 10.10 -7.71
N ALA A 290 8.38 9.72 -6.75
CA ALA A 290 7.06 10.33 -6.61
C ALA A 290 7.10 11.81 -6.14
N LEU A 291 8.17 12.25 -5.48
CA LEU A 291 8.37 13.65 -5.10
C LEU A 291 8.79 14.54 -6.28
N LYS A 292 9.23 13.96 -7.41
CA LYS A 292 9.66 14.73 -8.58
C LYS A 292 8.47 15.28 -9.37
N PRO A 293 8.59 16.44 -10.02
CA PRO A 293 7.51 17.03 -10.84
C PRO A 293 7.01 16.10 -11.96
N GLU A 294 7.90 15.27 -12.51
CA GLU A 294 7.58 14.31 -13.57
C GLU A 294 6.52 13.29 -13.14
N PHE A 295 6.47 12.96 -11.85
CA PHE A 295 5.44 12.07 -11.33
C PHE A 295 4.04 12.70 -11.37
N GLN A 296 3.92 14.02 -11.14
CA GLN A 296 2.64 14.70 -11.30
C GLN A 296 2.18 14.70 -12.77
N THR A 297 3.11 14.88 -13.71
CA THR A 297 2.83 14.78 -15.16
C THR A 297 2.36 13.37 -15.51
N TYR A 298 3.06 12.34 -15.00
CA TYR A 298 2.65 10.94 -15.17
C TYR A 298 1.22 10.70 -14.66
N ILE A 299 0.88 11.15 -13.45
CA ILE A 299 -0.47 10.97 -12.89
C ILE A 299 -1.55 11.70 -13.70
N LYS A 300 -1.27 12.91 -14.19
CA LYS A 300 -2.20 13.62 -15.09
C LYS A 300 -2.46 12.82 -16.37
N THR A 301 -1.41 12.23 -16.94
CA THR A 301 -1.53 11.39 -18.15
C THR A 301 -2.33 10.12 -17.85
N VAL A 302 -2.09 9.44 -16.73
CA VAL A 302 -2.86 8.27 -16.29
C VAL A 302 -4.36 8.59 -16.21
N LEU A 303 -4.72 9.68 -15.56
CA LEU A 303 -6.12 10.11 -15.41
C LEU A 303 -6.75 10.49 -16.75
N SER A 304 -6.01 11.19 -17.62
CA SER A 304 -6.47 11.54 -18.96
C SER A 304 -6.73 10.29 -19.81
N ASN A 305 -5.78 9.34 -19.81
CA ASN A 305 -5.90 8.10 -20.56
C ASN A 305 -7.08 7.24 -20.07
N ALA A 306 -7.28 7.15 -18.75
CA ALA A 306 -8.40 6.43 -18.18
C ALA A 306 -9.75 7.02 -18.61
N LYS A 307 -9.88 8.36 -18.62
CA LYS A 307 -11.09 9.05 -19.12
C LYS A 307 -11.34 8.79 -20.61
N ILE A 308 -10.30 8.87 -21.44
CA ILE A 308 -10.40 8.61 -22.88
C ILE A 308 -10.82 7.16 -23.12
N LEU A 309 -10.18 6.19 -22.43
CA LEU A 309 -10.53 4.79 -22.57
C LEU A 309 -11.98 4.52 -22.15
N SER A 310 -12.39 5.03 -20.99
CA SER A 310 -13.76 4.93 -20.50
C SER A 310 -14.79 5.48 -21.51
N GLN A 311 -14.55 6.69 -22.02
CA GLN A 311 -15.44 7.32 -23.00
C GLN A 311 -15.47 6.56 -24.33
N THR A 312 -14.32 6.04 -24.77
CA THR A 312 -14.26 5.23 -26.01
C THR A 312 -15.05 3.94 -25.86
N LEU A 313 -14.95 3.27 -24.72
CA LEU A 313 -15.74 2.07 -24.43
C LEU A 313 -17.25 2.38 -24.43
N ILE A 314 -17.67 3.47 -23.78
CA ILE A 314 -19.08 3.92 -23.77
C ILE A 314 -19.57 4.19 -25.19
N ASN A 315 -18.79 4.91 -26.00
CA ASN A 315 -19.15 5.24 -27.38
C ASN A 315 -19.28 3.98 -28.28
N ASN A 316 -18.61 2.89 -27.89
CA ASN A 316 -18.70 1.59 -28.56
C ASN A 316 -19.73 0.64 -27.92
N GLY A 317 -20.63 1.14 -27.08
CA GLY A 317 -21.76 0.40 -26.53
C GLY A 317 -21.46 -0.42 -25.28
N PHE A 318 -20.27 -0.27 -24.66
CA PHE A 318 -19.98 -0.91 -23.39
C PHE A 318 -20.54 -0.10 -22.22
N LYS A 319 -21.11 -0.78 -21.25
CA LYS A 319 -21.50 -0.15 -19.99
C LYS A 319 -20.25 0.01 -19.08
N ILE A 320 -19.94 1.25 -18.73
CA ILE A 320 -18.95 1.55 -17.67
C ILE A 320 -19.70 1.80 -16.37
N TYR A 321 -19.30 1.08 -15.32
CA TYR A 321 -19.89 1.19 -13.98
C TYR A 321 -19.79 2.65 -13.48
N SER A 322 -20.84 3.17 -12.88
CA SER A 322 -21.00 4.58 -12.49
C SER A 322 -20.88 5.61 -13.64
N GLY A 323 -20.98 5.17 -14.91
CA GLY A 323 -20.95 6.05 -16.08
C GLY A 323 -19.60 6.71 -16.38
N GLY A 324 -18.49 6.21 -15.84
CA GLY A 324 -17.15 6.75 -16.11
C GLY A 324 -16.17 6.55 -14.96
N THR A 325 -15.05 7.28 -15.00
CA THR A 325 -14.00 7.17 -13.98
C THR A 325 -13.39 8.52 -13.61
N ASP A 326 -13.04 8.67 -12.34
CA ASP A 326 -12.24 9.77 -11.79
C ASP A 326 -10.84 9.29 -11.36
N THR A 327 -10.53 8.02 -11.60
CA THR A 327 -9.27 7.37 -11.22
C THR A 327 -8.60 6.68 -12.41
N HIS A 328 -7.67 5.77 -12.15
CA HIS A 328 -7.00 4.95 -13.16
C HIS A 328 -7.77 3.65 -13.48
N LEU A 329 -8.82 3.34 -12.74
CA LEU A 329 -9.61 2.12 -12.92
C LEU A 329 -11.05 2.42 -13.36
N MET A 330 -11.66 1.44 -14.02
CA MET A 330 -13.04 1.51 -14.49
C MET A 330 -13.67 0.12 -14.55
#